data_e449892cf266da51d129d4ad7a26bd0f
#
_entry.id   e449892cf266da51d129d4ad7a26bd0f
#
_cell.length_a   1.000
_cell.length_b   1.000
_cell.length_c   1.000
_cell.angle_alpha   90.00
_cell.angle_beta   90.00
_cell.angle_gamma   90.00
#
_symmetry.space_group_name_H-M   'P 1'
#
loop_
_entity.id
_entity.type
_entity.pdbx_description
1 polymer ?
#
loop_
_entity_poly.entity_id
_entity_poly.type
_entity_poly.pdbx_seq_one_letter_code
_entity_poly.pdbx_strand_id
1 'polypeptide(L)'
;MSSSRSLITGVLVAGALVSAAALPASAVDHRAPARSAVVLGKIQYDSPGRDNGSNRSLNGEWVDVTNTGRHAVNLRGWTLSDRDGSRYTFDLRLAGRSTVRVHTGAGRDTRADVYQDSRRYIWSNVSDTATLRNDRDRVIDTKSWG
;
A
#
# COMPACT_ATOMS: atom_id res chain seq x y z
N MET A 1 76.85 42.19 -52.15
CA MET A 1 75.59 42.83 -52.57
C MET A 1 74.60 41.74 -52.74
N SER A 2 73.67 41.62 -51.95
CA SER A 2 72.30 41.09 -52.17
C SER A 2 71.70 40.61 -50.85
N SER A 3 70.78 41.38 -50.41
CA SER A 3 70.05 41.10 -49.16
C SER A 3 68.96 40.07 -49.39
N SER A 4 68.98 38.98 -48.66
CA SER A 4 67.87 38.03 -48.63
C SER A 4 67.05 38.26 -47.37
N ARG A 5 65.87 38.74 -47.55
CA ARG A 5 64.86 38.87 -46.48
C ARG A 5 64.07 37.54 -46.34
N SER A 6 64.24 36.90 -45.23
CA SER A 6 63.40 35.75 -44.86
C SER A 6 62.09 36.23 -44.26
N LEU A 7 61.01 35.86 -44.88
CA LEU A 7 59.63 36.00 -44.33
C LEU A 7 59.33 34.84 -43.45
N ILE A 8 59.06 35.08 -42.16
CA ILE A 8 58.55 34.10 -41.22
C ILE A 8 57.06 34.20 -41.27
N THR A 9 56.46 33.16 -41.81
CA THR A 9 54.99 32.98 -41.80
C THR A 9 54.56 32.43 -40.46
N GLY A 10 53.89 33.23 -39.65
CA GLY A 10 53.30 32.80 -38.41
C GLY A 10 52.01 32.07 -38.68
N VAL A 11 51.93 30.83 -38.23
CA VAL A 11 50.68 30.03 -38.20
C VAL A 11 49.91 30.33 -36.89
N LEU A 12 48.78 30.99 -37.02
CA LEU A 12 47.86 31.21 -35.96
C LEU A 12 47.03 29.94 -35.80
N VAL A 13 47.23 29.14 -34.71
CA VAL A 13 46.39 28.06 -34.32
C VAL A 13 45.22 28.65 -33.52
N ALA A 14 44.04 28.70 -34.11
CA ALA A 14 42.81 29.04 -33.43
C ALA A 14 42.35 27.85 -32.59
N GLY A 15 42.57 27.91 -31.29
CA GLY A 15 42.00 26.94 -30.33
C GLY A 15 40.49 27.14 -30.16
N ALA A 16 39.70 26.24 -30.67
CA ALA A 16 38.27 26.20 -30.41
C ALA A 16 38.04 25.68 -28.98
N LEU A 17 37.62 26.56 -28.09
CA LEU A 17 37.11 26.19 -26.76
C LEU A 17 35.73 25.58 -26.92
N VAL A 18 35.62 24.24 -26.84
CA VAL A 18 34.36 23.54 -26.75
C VAL A 18 33.90 23.68 -25.30
N SER A 19 32.98 24.59 -25.03
CA SER A 19 32.28 24.68 -23.77
C SER A 19 31.30 23.54 -23.68
N ALA A 20 31.65 22.48 -22.95
CA ALA A 20 30.67 21.42 -22.58
C ALA A 20 29.65 22.00 -21.59
N ALA A 21 28.48 22.32 -22.09
CA ALA A 21 27.35 22.64 -21.24
C ALA A 21 26.96 21.37 -20.48
N ALA A 22 27.31 21.28 -19.21
CA ALA A 22 26.80 20.25 -18.32
C ALA A 22 25.29 20.47 -18.13
N LEU A 23 24.48 19.60 -18.68
CA LEU A 23 23.03 19.55 -18.39
C LEU A 23 22.86 19.21 -16.91
N PRO A 24 21.99 19.92 -16.18
CA PRO A 24 21.70 19.53 -14.82
C PRO A 24 21.10 18.14 -14.84
N ALA A 25 21.74 17.20 -14.16
CA ALA A 25 21.15 15.91 -13.89
C ALA A 25 19.86 16.16 -13.09
N SER A 26 18.70 15.95 -13.71
CA SER A 26 17.43 15.95 -13.02
C SER A 26 17.52 14.85 -11.96
N ALA A 27 17.68 15.24 -10.71
CA ALA A 27 17.56 14.33 -9.59
C ALA A 27 16.14 13.79 -9.62
N VAL A 28 15.97 12.55 -10.12
CA VAL A 28 14.73 11.83 -10.00
C VAL A 28 14.58 11.59 -8.51
N ASP A 29 13.67 12.33 -7.88
CA ASP A 29 13.36 12.17 -6.47
C ASP A 29 12.79 10.75 -6.26
N HIS A 30 13.64 9.84 -5.90
CA HIS A 30 13.31 8.46 -5.56
C HIS A 30 12.66 8.43 -4.17
N ARG A 31 11.65 9.28 -4.00
CA ARG A 31 10.84 9.24 -2.79
C ARG A 31 10.22 7.87 -2.70
N ALA A 32 10.64 7.08 -1.72
CA ALA A 32 10.00 5.81 -1.42
C ALA A 32 8.48 6.02 -1.37
N PRO A 33 7.67 5.16 -2.02
CA PRO A 33 6.22 5.33 -2.02
C PRO A 33 5.75 5.47 -0.57
N ALA A 34 5.03 6.55 -0.29
CA ALA A 34 4.49 6.81 1.04
C ALA A 34 3.70 5.58 1.48
N ARG A 35 4.05 5.01 2.64
CA ARG A 35 3.31 3.89 3.23
C ARG A 35 1.86 4.33 3.41
N SER A 36 0.93 3.45 3.09
CA SER A 36 -0.49 3.72 3.33
C SER A 36 -0.70 4.02 4.82
N ALA A 37 -1.54 5.01 5.10
CA ALA A 37 -1.99 5.26 6.46
C ALA A 37 -2.98 4.20 6.97
N VAL A 38 -3.50 3.36 6.08
CA VAL A 38 -4.43 2.28 6.43
C VAL A 38 -3.66 1.00 6.67
N VAL A 39 -3.89 0.37 7.82
CA VAL A 39 -3.21 -0.83 8.27
C VAL A 39 -4.19 -1.83 8.86
N LEU A 40 -3.79 -3.10 8.90
CA LEU A 40 -4.47 -4.13 9.68
C LEU A 40 -4.23 -3.89 11.17
N GLY A 41 -5.31 -3.79 11.93
CA GLY A 41 -5.29 -3.63 13.36
C GLY A 41 -5.30 -4.98 14.11
N LYS A 42 -6.13 -5.07 15.14
CA LYS A 42 -6.33 -6.30 15.88
C LYS A 42 -7.11 -7.32 15.05
N ILE A 43 -6.77 -8.59 15.22
CA ILE A 43 -7.46 -9.73 14.60
C ILE A 43 -7.93 -10.66 15.71
N GLN A 44 -9.21 -11.00 15.70
CA GLN A 44 -9.80 -12.05 16.52
C GLN A 44 -10.13 -13.21 15.60
N TYR A 45 -9.19 -14.10 15.39
CA TYR A 45 -9.32 -15.26 14.50
C TYR A 45 -9.94 -16.48 15.20
N ASP A 46 -9.87 -16.54 16.51
CA ASP A 46 -10.48 -17.58 17.32
C ASP A 46 -11.69 -16.99 18.03
N SER A 47 -12.88 -17.37 17.59
CA SER A 47 -14.15 -16.88 18.16
C SER A 47 -14.26 -17.30 19.63
N PRO A 48 -14.60 -16.40 20.55
CA PRO A 48 -14.75 -16.75 21.96
C PRO A 48 -15.81 -17.83 22.19
N GLY A 49 -15.44 -18.88 22.90
CA GLY A 49 -16.33 -19.98 23.25
C GLY A 49 -16.26 -21.14 22.27
N ARG A 50 -17.40 -21.87 22.13
CA ARG A 50 -17.45 -23.02 21.22
C ARG A 50 -17.78 -22.58 19.80
N ASP A 51 -17.04 -23.08 18.85
CA ASP A 51 -17.29 -22.92 17.41
C ASP A 51 -18.51 -23.78 17.01
N ASN A 52 -19.70 -23.21 17.13
CA ASN A 52 -20.96 -23.87 16.85
C ASN A 52 -21.64 -23.44 15.55
N GLY A 53 -20.97 -22.59 14.76
CA GLY A 53 -21.47 -22.09 13.48
C GLY A 53 -22.64 -21.11 13.58
N SER A 54 -23.07 -20.74 14.78
CA SER A 54 -24.08 -19.69 14.93
C SER A 54 -23.56 -18.34 14.43
N ASN A 55 -24.48 -17.48 13.96
CA ASN A 55 -24.07 -16.15 13.52
C ASN A 55 -23.38 -15.34 14.62
N ARG A 56 -23.76 -15.53 15.87
CA ARG A 56 -23.07 -14.92 17.01
C ARG A 56 -21.63 -15.41 17.13
N SER A 57 -21.40 -16.71 16.99
CA SER A 57 -20.05 -17.30 17.00
C SER A 57 -19.24 -16.84 15.81
N LEU A 58 -19.80 -16.84 14.59
CA LEU A 58 -19.15 -16.33 13.40
C LEU A 58 -18.76 -14.85 13.55
N ASN A 59 -19.59 -14.02 14.15
CA ASN A 59 -19.27 -12.59 14.41
C ASN A 59 -18.33 -12.38 15.59
N GLY A 60 -18.00 -13.43 16.36
CA GLY A 60 -16.90 -13.44 17.32
C GLY A 60 -15.53 -13.42 16.64
N GLU A 61 -15.49 -13.77 15.37
CA GLU A 61 -14.35 -13.71 14.48
C GLU A 61 -14.36 -12.39 13.68
N TRP A 62 -13.27 -11.59 13.72
CA TRP A 62 -13.22 -10.29 13.08
C TRP A 62 -11.81 -9.78 12.86
N VAL A 63 -11.66 -8.81 11.95
CA VAL A 63 -10.43 -8.09 11.65
C VAL A 63 -10.69 -6.59 11.69
N ASP A 64 -9.85 -5.86 12.41
CA ASP A 64 -9.86 -4.40 12.42
C ASP A 64 -8.99 -3.84 11.28
N VAL A 65 -9.52 -2.85 10.56
CA VAL A 65 -8.78 -2.04 9.59
C VAL A 65 -8.78 -0.61 10.07
N THR A 66 -7.60 -0.05 10.30
CA THR A 66 -7.40 1.25 10.95
C THR A 66 -6.76 2.25 10.00
N ASN A 67 -7.35 3.43 9.90
CA ASN A 67 -6.73 4.59 9.29
C ASN A 67 -5.94 5.37 10.37
N THR A 68 -4.63 5.25 10.36
CA THR A 68 -3.75 5.95 11.30
C THR A 68 -3.48 7.41 10.90
N GLY A 69 -3.85 7.79 9.69
CA GLY A 69 -3.71 9.14 9.16
C GLY A 69 -4.79 10.11 9.69
N ARG A 70 -4.61 11.39 9.45
CA ARG A 70 -5.58 12.42 9.84
C ARG A 70 -6.72 12.63 8.83
N HIS A 71 -6.49 12.24 7.58
CA HIS A 71 -7.45 12.42 6.50
C HIS A 71 -8.21 11.14 6.21
N ALA A 72 -9.49 11.26 5.83
CA ALA A 72 -10.29 10.12 5.43
C ALA A 72 -9.74 9.45 4.17
N VAL A 73 -9.79 8.12 4.12
CA VAL A 73 -9.39 7.31 2.97
C VAL A 73 -10.62 6.61 2.40
N ASN A 74 -10.79 6.65 1.08
CA ASN A 74 -11.82 5.90 0.39
C ASN A 74 -11.34 4.46 0.22
N LEU A 75 -12.01 3.51 0.87
CA LEU A 75 -11.71 2.08 0.79
C LEU A 75 -12.55 1.36 -0.28
N ARG A 76 -13.39 2.05 -1.06
CA ARG A 76 -14.20 1.41 -2.11
C ARG A 76 -13.31 0.59 -3.05
N GLY A 77 -13.67 -0.69 -3.23
CA GLY A 77 -12.91 -1.62 -4.05
C GLY A 77 -11.64 -2.20 -3.41
N TRP A 78 -11.30 -1.77 -2.20
CA TRP A 78 -10.26 -2.45 -1.43
C TRP A 78 -10.75 -3.82 -0.99
N THR A 79 -9.82 -4.73 -0.72
CA THR A 79 -10.16 -6.10 -0.32
C THR A 79 -9.38 -6.53 0.90
N LEU A 80 -10.05 -7.29 1.77
CA LEU A 80 -9.46 -8.05 2.85
C LEU A 80 -9.65 -9.53 2.54
N SER A 81 -8.58 -10.31 2.52
CA SER A 81 -8.64 -11.74 2.22
C SER A 81 -7.83 -12.57 3.21
N ASP A 82 -8.27 -13.82 3.42
CA ASP A 82 -7.50 -14.86 4.07
C ASP A 82 -6.51 -15.51 3.09
N ARG A 83 -5.77 -16.49 3.55
CA ARG A 83 -4.83 -17.27 2.74
C ARG A 83 -5.54 -18.17 1.72
N ASP A 84 -6.74 -18.65 2.03
CA ASP A 84 -7.48 -19.62 1.22
C ASP A 84 -8.35 -18.96 0.14
N GLY A 85 -8.38 -17.63 0.06
CA GLY A 85 -9.03 -16.86 -1.00
C GLY A 85 -10.43 -16.36 -0.65
N SER A 86 -10.90 -16.52 0.60
CA SER A 86 -12.11 -15.81 1.07
C SER A 86 -11.82 -14.31 1.04
N ARG A 87 -12.76 -13.52 0.54
CA ARG A 87 -12.53 -12.10 0.29
C ARG A 87 -13.73 -11.25 0.66
N TYR A 88 -13.47 -10.19 1.41
CA TYR A 88 -14.39 -9.08 1.63
C TYR A 88 -13.98 -7.88 0.78
N THR A 89 -14.93 -7.23 0.11
CA THR A 89 -14.69 -5.99 -0.65
C THR A 89 -15.35 -4.83 0.04
N PHE A 90 -14.57 -3.80 0.36
CA PHE A 90 -15.03 -2.60 1.03
C PHE A 90 -15.83 -1.68 0.09
N ASP A 91 -16.90 -1.09 0.62
CA ASP A 91 -17.64 0.01 -0.01
C ASP A 91 -17.92 1.10 1.02
N LEU A 92 -16.87 1.68 1.58
CA LEU A 92 -16.96 2.74 2.58
C LEU A 92 -15.79 3.71 2.51
N ARG A 93 -15.98 4.88 3.12
CA ARG A 93 -14.93 5.85 3.37
C ARG A 93 -14.56 5.80 4.86
N LEU A 94 -13.30 5.47 5.16
CA LEU A 94 -12.79 5.37 6.52
C LEU A 94 -12.24 6.73 6.96
N ALA A 95 -12.86 7.34 7.96
CA ALA A 95 -12.44 8.63 8.51
C ALA A 95 -10.99 8.55 9.06
N GLY A 96 -10.36 9.72 9.15
CA GLY A 96 -9.04 9.81 9.79
C GLY A 96 -9.10 9.38 11.26
N ARG A 97 -8.07 8.68 11.73
CA ARG A 97 -7.97 8.15 13.11
C ARG A 97 -9.11 7.20 13.50
N SER A 98 -9.74 6.55 12.52
CA SER A 98 -10.86 5.64 12.75
C SER A 98 -10.52 4.21 12.37
N THR A 99 -11.28 3.28 12.94
CA THR A 99 -11.20 1.85 12.67
C THR A 99 -12.56 1.35 12.18
N VAL A 100 -12.55 0.45 11.20
CA VAL A 100 -13.69 -0.37 10.82
C VAL A 100 -13.40 -1.81 11.15
N ARG A 101 -14.35 -2.51 11.75
CA ARG A 101 -14.27 -3.94 12.07
C ARG A 101 -15.01 -4.74 11.02
N VAL A 102 -14.34 -5.73 10.46
CA VAL A 102 -14.89 -6.66 9.48
C VAL A 102 -15.23 -7.94 10.20
N HIS A 103 -16.52 -8.22 10.41
CA HIS A 103 -17.02 -9.43 11.03
C HIS A 103 -17.23 -10.55 9.99
N THR A 104 -17.02 -11.79 10.38
CA THR A 104 -17.17 -12.94 9.49
C THR A 104 -18.62 -13.25 9.15
N GLY A 105 -19.52 -13.20 10.12
CA GLY A 105 -20.93 -13.55 9.94
C GLY A 105 -21.76 -12.42 9.33
N ALA A 106 -23.07 -12.55 9.47
CA ALA A 106 -24.07 -11.62 8.95
C ALA A 106 -24.41 -10.51 9.95
N GLY A 107 -24.70 -9.31 9.43
CA GLY A 107 -25.13 -8.17 10.21
C GLY A 107 -25.48 -6.98 9.34
N ARG A 108 -25.75 -5.85 9.99
CA ARG A 108 -26.02 -4.58 9.31
C ARG A 108 -24.76 -3.70 9.32
N ASP A 109 -24.30 -3.36 8.15
CA ASP A 109 -23.15 -2.49 7.98
C ASP A 109 -23.38 -1.10 8.55
N THR A 110 -22.35 -0.61 9.23
CA THR A 110 -22.24 0.76 9.75
C THR A 110 -20.90 1.36 9.33
N ARG A 111 -20.56 2.54 9.84
CA ARG A 111 -19.23 3.14 9.62
C ARG A 111 -18.11 2.45 10.41
N ALA A 112 -18.46 1.72 11.47
CA ALA A 112 -17.51 1.10 12.39
C ALA A 112 -17.50 -0.43 12.27
N ASP A 113 -18.58 -1.04 11.80
CA ASP A 113 -18.76 -2.49 11.70
C ASP A 113 -19.32 -2.84 10.34
N VAL A 114 -18.68 -3.78 9.65
CA VAL A 114 -19.13 -4.37 8.39
C VAL A 114 -19.07 -5.88 8.48
N TYR A 115 -19.84 -6.56 7.62
CA TYR A 115 -20.06 -7.98 7.72
C TYR A 115 -19.78 -8.68 6.40
N GLN A 116 -19.09 -9.83 6.45
CA GLN A 116 -18.80 -10.63 5.26
C GLN A 116 -19.97 -11.52 4.84
N ASP A 117 -21.01 -11.63 5.67
CA ASP A 117 -22.16 -12.50 5.45
C ASP A 117 -21.80 -13.98 5.22
N SER A 118 -20.66 -14.40 5.76
CA SER A 118 -20.20 -15.78 5.66
C SER A 118 -21.04 -16.69 6.58
N ARG A 119 -21.27 -17.89 6.11
CA ARG A 119 -21.88 -18.99 6.91
C ARG A 119 -20.84 -19.96 7.46
N ARG A 120 -19.56 -19.65 7.31
CA ARG A 120 -18.42 -20.43 7.77
C ARG A 120 -17.39 -19.52 8.39
N TYR A 121 -16.59 -20.05 9.31
CA TYR A 121 -15.40 -19.39 9.79
C TYR A 121 -14.45 -19.14 8.60
N ILE A 122 -13.84 -18.00 8.58
CA ILE A 122 -12.90 -17.59 7.53
C ILE A 122 -11.48 -17.71 8.03
N TRP A 123 -11.23 -17.24 9.24
CA TRP A 123 -9.90 -17.18 9.80
C TRP A 123 -9.55 -18.49 10.52
N SER A 124 -8.41 -19.09 10.16
CA SER A 124 -7.94 -20.33 10.80
C SER A 124 -7.47 -20.04 12.23
N ASN A 125 -7.96 -20.86 13.19
CA ASN A 125 -7.54 -20.77 14.58
C ASN A 125 -6.08 -21.20 14.79
N VAL A 126 -5.48 -21.91 13.83
CA VAL A 126 -4.11 -22.42 13.92
C VAL A 126 -3.13 -21.50 13.24
N SER A 127 -3.33 -21.22 11.96
CA SER A 127 -2.44 -20.34 11.19
C SER A 127 -3.15 -19.77 9.98
N ASP A 128 -2.95 -18.50 9.73
CA ASP A 128 -3.50 -17.79 8.57
C ASP A 128 -2.72 -16.52 8.24
N THR A 129 -3.14 -15.85 7.17
CA THR A 129 -2.61 -14.54 6.76
C THR A 129 -3.75 -13.66 6.28
N ALA A 130 -4.01 -12.60 7.01
CA ALA A 130 -4.87 -11.52 6.54
C ALA A 130 -4.09 -10.62 5.58
N THR A 131 -4.64 -10.37 4.40
CA THR A 131 -4.05 -9.49 3.40
C THR A 131 -5.01 -8.37 3.03
N LEU A 132 -4.59 -7.13 3.22
CA LEU A 132 -5.30 -5.94 2.78
C LEU A 132 -4.73 -5.46 1.45
N ARG A 133 -5.57 -5.30 0.43
CA ARG A 133 -5.19 -4.77 -0.89
C ARG A 133 -6.03 -3.54 -1.24
N ASN A 134 -5.44 -2.64 -2.00
CA ASN A 134 -6.18 -1.49 -2.52
C ASN A 134 -6.99 -1.85 -3.79
N ASP A 135 -7.70 -0.86 -4.35
CA ASP A 135 -8.51 -0.97 -5.58
C ASP A 135 -7.71 -1.31 -6.85
N ARG A 136 -6.38 -1.24 -6.78
CA ARG A 136 -5.45 -1.65 -7.86
C ARG A 136 -4.78 -2.99 -7.57
N ASP A 137 -5.33 -3.77 -6.67
CA ASP A 137 -4.83 -5.08 -6.21
C ASP A 137 -3.40 -5.05 -5.61
N ARG A 138 -2.91 -3.87 -5.20
CA ARG A 138 -1.62 -3.74 -4.54
C ARG A 138 -1.75 -4.07 -3.06
N VAL A 139 -0.87 -4.91 -2.55
CA VAL A 139 -0.79 -5.21 -1.12
C VAL A 139 -0.46 -3.93 -0.34
N ILE A 140 -1.32 -3.62 0.61
CA ILE A 140 -1.18 -2.47 1.51
C ILE A 140 -0.59 -2.92 2.84
N ASP A 141 -1.11 -4.02 3.39
CA ASP A 141 -0.65 -4.59 4.65
C ASP A 141 -0.96 -6.09 4.72
N THR A 142 -0.17 -6.81 5.48
CA THR A 142 -0.37 -8.23 5.77
C THR A 142 -0.14 -8.52 7.24
N LYS A 143 -0.89 -9.46 7.80
CA LYS A 143 -0.72 -9.91 9.18
C LYS A 143 -0.94 -11.40 9.27
N SER A 144 0.08 -12.12 9.73
CA SER A 144 0.05 -13.58 9.86
C SER A 144 0.10 -14.00 11.32
N TRP A 145 -0.43 -15.20 11.59
CA TRP A 145 -0.34 -15.89 12.89
C TRP A 145 -0.20 -17.40 12.65
N GLY A 146 0.30 -18.09 13.68
CA GLY A 146 0.58 -19.51 13.71
C GLY A 146 1.99 -19.84 14.13
#